data_57ac471ce886a563b4b4ab678b8d1fba
#
_entry.id   57ac471ce886a563b4b4ab678b8d1fba
#
_cell.length_a   1.000
_cell.length_b   1.000
_cell.length_c   1.000
_cell.angle_alpha   90.00
_cell.angle_beta   90.00
_cell.angle_gamma   90.00
#
_symmetry.space_group_name_H-M   'P 1'
#
loop_
_entity.id
_entity.type
_entity.pdbx_description
1 polymer ?
#
loop_
_entity_poly.entity_id
_entity_poly.type
_entity_poly.pdbx_seq_one_letter_code
_entity_poly.pdbx_strand_id
1 'polypeptide(L)'
;MAGLTITRTPKAAMAAHKINANATMVEMRSLLARSAAIWNMKIKVPFKLGVVGHFGLAVTNPKKSAQWFERALGLRKQFEFDNGIAIGNDNVTIALFKGKPSPKTLDHMSFHLPNMTMLRKALKHLKKHKVDLEDPGDEIGPEAAGSKNMGIWFHDPDGYRWELSVQGGG
;
A
#
# COMPACT_ATOMS: atom_id res chain seq x y z
N MET A 1 13.86 48.84 7.90
CA MET A 1 12.89 47.83 7.44
C MET A 1 13.35 47.35 6.09
N ALA A 2 13.99 46.18 6.02
CA ALA A 2 14.48 45.60 4.78
C ALA A 2 13.53 44.47 4.37
N GLY A 3 12.84 44.67 3.23
CA GLY A 3 11.91 43.70 2.66
C GLY A 3 12.66 42.53 2.04
N LEU A 4 12.30 41.30 2.50
CA LEU A 4 12.82 40.07 1.97
C LEU A 4 12.04 39.71 0.70
N THR A 5 12.67 39.90 -0.47
CA THR A 5 12.12 39.51 -1.78
C THR A 5 12.35 38.00 -1.96
N ILE A 6 11.28 37.20 -1.86
CA ILE A 6 11.35 35.78 -2.19
C ILE A 6 11.37 35.64 -3.71
N THR A 7 12.53 35.34 -4.27
CA THR A 7 12.67 34.96 -5.68
C THR A 7 12.09 33.56 -5.89
N ARG A 8 11.00 33.47 -6.64
CA ARG A 8 10.45 32.20 -7.14
C ARG A 8 11.49 31.47 -7.97
N THR A 9 11.85 30.27 -7.55
CA THR A 9 12.61 29.32 -8.37
C THR A 9 11.87 29.04 -9.68
N PRO A 10 12.56 29.01 -10.82
CA PRO A 10 11.91 28.72 -12.09
C PRO A 10 11.36 27.29 -12.07
N LYS A 11 10.09 27.13 -12.47
CA LYS A 11 9.48 25.85 -12.83
C LYS A 11 10.46 25.11 -13.75
N ALA A 12 10.91 23.94 -13.31
CA ALA A 12 11.53 22.97 -14.20
C ALA A 12 10.53 22.72 -15.34
N ALA A 13 10.82 23.29 -16.50
CA ALA A 13 10.08 23.04 -17.72
C ALA A 13 10.25 21.54 -18.01
N MET A 14 9.20 20.76 -17.82
CA MET A 14 9.08 19.46 -18.47
C MET A 14 9.19 19.76 -19.98
N ALA A 15 10.36 19.51 -20.53
CA ALA A 15 10.55 19.46 -21.96
C ALA A 15 9.71 18.30 -22.49
N ALA A 16 8.46 18.59 -22.84
CA ALA A 16 7.68 17.72 -23.71
C ALA A 16 8.50 17.62 -25.01
N HIS A 17 9.22 16.52 -25.16
CA HIS A 17 9.80 16.15 -26.45
C HIS A 17 8.61 16.00 -27.40
N LYS A 18 8.39 17.02 -28.22
CA LYS A 18 7.51 16.89 -29.39
C LYS A 18 8.08 15.74 -30.22
N ILE A 19 7.42 14.59 -30.17
CA ILE A 19 7.71 13.49 -31.07
C ILE A 19 7.47 14.05 -32.47
N ASN A 20 8.55 14.20 -33.23
CA ASN A 20 8.47 14.64 -34.61
C ASN A 20 7.66 13.58 -35.37
N ALA A 21 6.53 13.97 -35.96
CA ALA A 21 5.63 13.07 -36.68
C ALA A 21 6.32 12.39 -37.90
N ASN A 22 7.54 12.84 -38.26
CA ASN A 22 8.34 12.27 -39.34
C ASN A 22 9.47 11.32 -38.86
N ALA A 23 9.46 10.91 -37.58
CA ALA A 23 10.42 9.91 -37.12
C ALA A 23 10.23 8.60 -37.91
N THR A 24 11.30 8.12 -38.54
CA THR A 24 11.25 6.89 -39.30
C THR A 24 11.02 5.68 -38.36
N MET A 25 10.45 4.60 -38.88
CA MET A 25 10.26 3.35 -38.12
C MET A 25 11.57 2.85 -37.49
N VAL A 26 12.72 3.16 -38.08
CA VAL A 26 14.06 2.81 -37.59
C VAL A 26 14.41 3.61 -36.35
N GLU A 27 14.12 4.91 -36.34
CA GLU A 27 14.35 5.79 -35.16
C GLU A 27 13.45 5.41 -34.00
N MET A 28 12.17 5.11 -34.26
CA MET A 28 11.26 4.61 -33.21
C MET A 28 11.73 3.28 -32.61
N ARG A 29 12.19 2.32 -33.44
CA ARG A 29 12.77 1.06 -32.96
C ARG A 29 14.03 1.29 -32.14
N SER A 30 14.90 2.22 -32.54
CA SER A 30 16.10 2.60 -31.80
C SER A 30 15.76 3.24 -30.44
N LEU A 31 14.76 4.12 -30.38
CA LEU A 31 14.29 4.74 -29.14
C LEU A 31 13.66 3.71 -28.19
N LEU A 32 12.84 2.80 -28.71
CA LEU A 32 12.26 1.71 -27.91
C LEU A 32 13.33 0.74 -27.40
N ALA A 33 14.32 0.40 -28.22
CA ALA A 33 15.43 -0.45 -27.79
C ALA A 33 16.30 0.22 -26.71
N ARG A 34 16.56 1.53 -26.81
CA ARG A 34 17.27 2.30 -25.78
C ARG A 34 16.46 2.38 -24.49
N SER A 35 15.15 2.61 -24.55
CA SER A 35 14.27 2.59 -23.39
C SER A 35 14.28 1.22 -22.71
N ALA A 36 14.13 0.14 -23.46
CA ALA A 36 14.20 -1.23 -22.93
C ALA A 36 15.56 -1.55 -22.29
N ALA A 37 16.67 -1.04 -22.87
CA ALA A 37 18.00 -1.21 -22.30
C ALA A 37 18.15 -0.48 -20.95
N ILE A 38 17.56 0.70 -20.78
CA ILE A 38 17.56 1.45 -19.52
C ILE A 38 16.80 0.67 -18.43
N TRP A 39 15.64 0.08 -18.75
CA TRP A 39 14.87 -0.73 -17.80
C TRP A 39 15.55 -2.07 -17.43
N ASN A 40 16.44 -2.57 -18.30
CA ASN A 40 17.20 -3.80 -18.04
C ASN A 40 18.54 -3.56 -17.32
N MET A 41 18.92 -2.31 -17.06
CA MET A 41 20.12 -2.02 -16.26
C MET A 41 19.90 -2.47 -14.81
N LYS A 42 20.53 -3.60 -14.45
CA LYS A 42 20.56 -4.06 -13.05
C LYS A 42 21.41 -3.08 -12.23
N ILE A 43 20.75 -2.20 -11.50
CA ILE A 43 21.43 -1.35 -10.52
C ILE A 43 21.93 -2.26 -9.39
N LYS A 44 23.25 -2.32 -9.20
CA LYS A 44 23.89 -3.07 -8.11
C LYS A 44 23.87 -2.20 -6.86
N VAL A 45 23.01 -2.51 -5.90
CA VAL A 45 23.04 -1.90 -4.57
C VAL A 45 23.92 -2.72 -3.63
N PRO A 46 24.64 -2.08 -2.68
CA PRO A 46 25.58 -2.76 -1.77
C PRO A 46 24.89 -3.44 -0.56
N PHE A 47 23.58 -3.51 -0.53
CA PHE A 47 22.77 -4.06 0.56
C PHE A 47 21.57 -4.83 0.04
N LYS A 48 20.95 -5.63 0.91
CA LYS A 48 19.67 -6.32 0.65
C LYS A 48 18.65 -5.84 1.69
N LEU A 49 17.47 -5.45 1.22
CA LEU A 49 16.36 -5.14 2.13
C LEU A 49 15.90 -6.40 2.86
N GLY A 50 15.59 -6.26 4.14
CA GLY A 50 14.96 -7.29 4.96
C GLY A 50 13.42 -7.22 4.87
N VAL A 51 12.76 -7.71 5.92
CA VAL A 51 11.32 -7.58 6.10
C VAL A 51 10.93 -6.12 6.40
N VAL A 52 9.68 -5.76 6.18
CA VAL A 52 9.15 -4.47 6.64
C VAL A 52 9.15 -4.47 8.16
N GLY A 53 9.97 -3.62 8.78
CA GLY A 53 10.07 -3.54 10.23
C GLY A 53 8.79 -2.97 10.86
N HIS A 54 8.38 -1.81 10.38
CA HIS A 54 7.12 -1.16 10.76
C HIS A 54 6.71 -0.12 9.71
N PHE A 55 5.48 0.33 9.79
CA PHE A 55 5.00 1.49 9.05
C PHE A 55 4.05 2.32 9.93
N GLY A 56 3.86 3.59 9.56
CA GLY A 56 3.01 4.53 10.28
C GLY A 56 1.75 4.89 9.52
N LEU A 57 0.62 5.02 10.23
CA LEU A 57 -0.64 5.52 9.70
C LEU A 57 -1.12 6.70 10.54
N ALA A 58 -1.57 7.76 9.87
CA ALA A 58 -2.33 8.81 10.51
C ALA A 58 -3.77 8.33 10.69
N VAL A 59 -4.26 8.32 11.92
CA VAL A 59 -5.62 7.87 12.27
C VAL A 59 -6.34 8.93 13.10
N THR A 60 -7.65 9.01 12.97
CA THR A 60 -8.47 9.97 13.71
C THR A 60 -8.35 9.76 15.22
N ASN A 61 -8.35 8.52 15.68
CA ASN A 61 -8.26 8.16 17.09
C ASN A 61 -7.44 6.88 17.30
N PRO A 62 -6.15 6.97 17.71
CA PRO A 62 -5.27 5.82 17.89
C PRO A 62 -5.84 4.73 18.80
N LYS A 63 -6.55 5.09 19.89
CA LYS A 63 -7.13 4.10 20.80
C LYS A 63 -8.27 3.31 20.14
N LYS A 64 -9.18 3.98 19.44
CA LYS A 64 -10.27 3.32 18.72
C LYS A 64 -9.74 2.46 17.56
N SER A 65 -8.77 2.97 16.82
CA SER A 65 -8.13 2.21 15.73
C SER A 65 -7.39 0.99 16.28
N ALA A 66 -6.62 1.10 17.38
CA ALA A 66 -5.96 -0.04 18.02
C ALA A 66 -6.97 -1.12 18.44
N GLN A 67 -8.09 -0.75 19.06
CA GLN A 67 -9.17 -1.68 19.43
C GLN A 67 -9.80 -2.37 18.21
N TRP A 68 -9.94 -1.64 17.11
CA TRP A 68 -10.44 -2.21 15.86
C TRP A 68 -9.45 -3.22 15.27
N PHE A 69 -8.16 -2.86 15.17
CA PHE A 69 -7.12 -3.75 14.66
C PHE A 69 -6.95 -5.03 15.51
N GLU A 70 -7.06 -4.91 16.84
CA GLU A 70 -7.04 -6.07 17.73
C GLU A 70 -8.24 -6.99 17.45
N ARG A 71 -9.44 -6.44 17.34
CA ARG A 71 -10.66 -7.19 17.09
C ARG A 71 -10.73 -7.79 15.68
N ALA A 72 -10.30 -7.03 14.66
CA ALA A 72 -10.39 -7.44 13.25
C ALA A 72 -9.23 -8.35 12.81
N LEU A 73 -8.00 -8.03 13.22
CA LEU A 73 -6.78 -8.66 12.72
C LEU A 73 -5.91 -9.31 13.83
N GLY A 74 -6.28 -9.21 15.10
CA GLY A 74 -5.50 -9.74 16.21
C GLY A 74 -4.21 -8.98 16.51
N LEU A 75 -4.05 -7.75 15.98
CA LEU A 75 -2.88 -6.90 16.23
C LEU A 75 -3.04 -6.21 17.58
N ARG A 76 -2.22 -6.60 18.55
CA ARG A 76 -2.33 -6.11 19.92
C ARG A 76 -1.48 -4.86 20.13
N LYS A 77 -1.88 -4.03 21.11
CA LYS A 77 -1.07 -2.91 21.57
C LYS A 77 0.29 -3.42 22.06
N GLN A 78 1.36 -2.84 21.56
CA GLN A 78 2.74 -3.08 21.99
C GLN A 78 3.19 -2.02 23.00
N PHE A 79 3.09 -0.74 22.63
CA PHE A 79 3.43 0.39 23.50
C PHE A 79 2.68 1.66 23.09
N GLU A 80 2.70 2.67 23.95
CA GLU A 80 2.24 4.04 23.64
C GLU A 80 3.43 4.98 23.52
N PHE A 81 3.25 6.03 22.72
CA PHE A 81 4.18 7.13 22.57
C PHE A 81 3.38 8.46 22.50
N ASP A 82 4.05 9.60 22.60
CA ASP A 82 3.41 10.92 22.81
C ASP A 82 2.20 11.21 21.92
N ASN A 83 2.22 10.82 20.68
CA ASN A 83 1.17 11.11 19.70
C ASN A 83 0.53 9.85 19.09
N GLY A 84 0.64 8.69 19.75
CA GLY A 84 0.11 7.49 19.13
C GLY A 84 0.29 6.19 19.92
N ILE A 85 -0.02 5.11 19.23
CA ILE A 85 0.03 3.73 19.76
C ILE A 85 0.66 2.84 18.71
N ALA A 86 1.66 2.05 19.10
CA ALA A 86 2.16 0.95 18.30
C ALA A 86 1.33 -0.32 18.60
N ILE A 87 0.87 -0.95 17.54
CA ILE A 87 0.15 -2.22 17.56
C ILE A 87 0.89 -3.24 16.70
N GLY A 88 0.70 -4.52 16.95
CA GLY A 88 1.34 -5.53 16.10
C GLY A 88 1.25 -6.95 16.64
N ASN A 89 2.00 -7.81 15.98
CA ASN A 89 2.30 -9.20 16.36
C ASN A 89 3.77 -9.50 16.01
N ASP A 90 4.14 -10.79 15.95
CA ASP A 90 5.51 -11.20 15.65
C ASP A 90 5.96 -10.87 14.21
N ASN A 91 5.03 -10.55 13.30
CA ASN A 91 5.31 -10.35 11.88
C ASN A 91 5.22 -8.89 11.42
N VAL A 92 4.47 -8.05 12.14
CA VAL A 92 4.22 -6.66 11.71
C VAL A 92 4.02 -5.75 12.91
N THR A 93 4.52 -4.53 12.80
CA THR A 93 4.22 -3.41 13.70
C THR A 93 3.62 -2.26 12.90
N ILE A 94 2.53 -1.68 13.41
CA ILE A 94 1.88 -0.49 12.86
C ILE A 94 1.91 0.61 13.91
N ALA A 95 2.49 1.75 13.59
CA ALA A 95 2.46 2.93 14.44
C ALA A 95 1.24 3.80 14.05
N LEU A 96 0.26 3.90 14.94
CA LEU A 96 -0.95 4.67 14.77
C LEU A 96 -0.75 6.07 15.34
N PHE A 97 -0.55 7.07 14.47
CA PHE A 97 -0.37 8.47 14.86
C PHE A 97 -1.70 9.21 14.87
N LYS A 98 -1.99 9.97 15.91
CA LYS A 98 -3.14 10.87 15.92
C LYS A 98 -2.96 11.94 14.84
N GLY A 99 -3.88 11.99 13.87
CA GLY A 99 -3.79 12.96 12.78
C GLY A 99 -4.98 12.86 11.82
N LYS A 100 -4.87 13.58 10.69
CA LYS A 100 -5.86 13.50 9.62
C LYS A 100 -5.53 12.28 8.75
N PRO A 101 -6.42 11.28 8.63
CA PRO A 101 -6.22 10.15 7.75
C PRO A 101 -6.08 10.57 6.28
N SER A 102 -5.28 9.83 5.54
CA SER A 102 -5.07 10.05 4.10
C SER A 102 -5.13 8.72 3.33
N PRO A 103 -6.26 8.01 3.36
CA PRO A 103 -6.36 6.65 2.79
C PRO A 103 -6.09 6.61 1.28
N LYS A 104 -6.35 7.71 0.56
CA LYS A 104 -6.11 7.79 -0.90
C LYS A 104 -4.63 7.87 -1.30
N THR A 105 -3.71 8.02 -0.34
CA THR A 105 -2.26 8.09 -0.64
C THR A 105 -1.60 6.71 -0.72
N LEU A 106 -2.27 5.70 -0.23
CA LEU A 106 -1.88 4.30 -0.29
C LEU A 106 -3.06 3.51 -0.88
N ASP A 107 -2.82 2.76 -1.94
CA ASP A 107 -3.90 1.99 -2.56
C ASP A 107 -4.45 0.95 -1.59
N HIS A 108 -3.62 0.03 -1.15
CA HIS A 108 -3.95 -0.95 -0.10
C HIS A 108 -2.69 -1.51 0.57
N MET A 109 -2.87 -2.26 1.64
CA MET A 109 -1.86 -3.09 2.27
C MET A 109 -2.35 -4.53 2.39
N SER A 110 -1.53 -5.48 1.93
CA SER A 110 -1.84 -6.91 1.94
C SER A 110 -1.07 -7.66 3.00
N PHE A 111 -1.76 -8.52 3.74
CA PHE A 111 -1.18 -9.53 4.62
C PHE A 111 -1.41 -10.93 4.06
N HIS A 112 -0.35 -11.71 3.93
CA HIS A 112 -0.46 -13.07 3.42
C HIS A 112 -0.94 -14.06 4.48
N LEU A 113 -1.84 -14.93 4.06
CA LEU A 113 -2.30 -16.09 4.83
C LEU A 113 -1.75 -17.38 4.19
N PRO A 114 -1.56 -18.45 5.00
CA PRO A 114 -0.90 -19.66 4.52
C PRO A 114 -1.66 -20.41 3.42
N ASN A 115 -2.99 -20.35 3.40
CA ASN A 115 -3.82 -21.12 2.48
C ASN A 115 -5.28 -20.65 2.47
N MET A 116 -6.06 -21.16 1.50
CA MET A 116 -7.48 -20.83 1.32
C MET A 116 -8.36 -21.20 2.52
N THR A 117 -8.01 -22.23 3.28
CA THR A 117 -8.75 -22.56 4.50
C THR A 117 -8.66 -21.45 5.54
N MET A 118 -7.47 -20.85 5.68
CA MET A 118 -7.28 -19.70 6.57
C MET A 118 -7.97 -18.44 6.04
N LEU A 119 -7.95 -18.21 4.72
CA LEU A 119 -8.66 -17.10 4.10
C LEU A 119 -10.18 -17.17 4.36
N ARG A 120 -10.79 -18.36 4.20
CA ARG A 120 -12.21 -18.57 4.52
C ARG A 120 -12.52 -18.39 6.02
N LYS A 121 -11.62 -18.81 6.91
CA LYS A 121 -11.75 -18.55 8.35
C LYS A 121 -11.66 -17.07 8.66
N ALA A 122 -10.74 -16.36 8.01
CA ALA A 122 -10.60 -14.92 8.14
C ALA A 122 -11.87 -14.19 7.67
N LEU A 123 -12.45 -14.55 6.53
CA LEU A 123 -13.73 -13.99 6.06
C LEU A 123 -14.83 -14.16 7.11
N LYS A 124 -15.00 -15.38 7.64
CA LYS A 124 -16.00 -15.64 8.69
C LYS A 124 -15.76 -14.78 9.93
N HIS A 125 -14.50 -14.58 10.31
CA HIS A 125 -14.13 -13.74 11.45
C HIS A 125 -14.45 -12.27 11.19
N LEU A 126 -14.04 -11.72 10.02
CA LEU A 126 -14.32 -10.33 9.64
C LEU A 126 -15.83 -10.04 9.59
N LYS A 127 -16.63 -10.94 8.99
CA LYS A 127 -18.11 -10.84 9.01
C LYS A 127 -18.69 -10.84 10.43
N LYS A 128 -18.22 -11.73 11.30
CA LYS A 128 -18.65 -11.77 12.71
C LYS A 128 -18.39 -10.45 13.44
N HIS A 129 -17.29 -9.78 13.12
CA HIS A 129 -16.89 -8.51 13.71
C HIS A 129 -17.37 -7.27 12.95
N LYS A 130 -18.25 -7.47 11.95
CA LYS A 130 -18.89 -6.40 11.16
C LYS A 130 -17.85 -5.45 10.54
N VAL A 131 -16.76 -6.03 10.02
CA VAL A 131 -15.77 -5.29 9.25
C VAL A 131 -16.38 -4.89 7.92
N ASP A 132 -16.06 -3.70 7.43
CA ASP A 132 -16.51 -3.16 6.15
C ASP A 132 -15.79 -3.88 5.00
N LEU A 133 -16.46 -4.89 4.42
CA LEU A 133 -15.94 -5.75 3.35
C LEU A 133 -16.33 -5.19 1.98
N GLU A 134 -15.40 -5.28 1.02
CA GLU A 134 -15.74 -5.08 -0.40
C GLU A 134 -16.51 -6.29 -0.95
N ASP A 135 -17.22 -6.09 -2.04
CA ASP A 135 -17.96 -7.11 -2.82
C ASP A 135 -18.87 -8.03 -1.96
N PRO A 136 -19.85 -7.47 -1.22
CA PRO A 136 -20.72 -8.26 -0.37
C PRO A 136 -21.42 -9.40 -1.12
N GLY A 137 -21.16 -10.64 -0.71
CA GLY A 137 -21.67 -11.86 -1.34
C GLY A 137 -20.65 -12.58 -2.22
N ASP A 138 -19.59 -11.91 -2.66
CA ASP A 138 -18.46 -12.46 -3.44
C ASP A 138 -17.11 -11.93 -2.91
N GLU A 139 -16.92 -11.99 -1.62
CA GLU A 139 -15.82 -11.30 -0.93
C GLU A 139 -14.44 -11.96 -1.15
N ILE A 140 -14.38 -13.21 -1.64
CA ILE A 140 -13.11 -13.86 -1.98
C ILE A 140 -12.97 -13.91 -3.49
N GLY A 141 -12.05 -13.12 -4.01
CA GLY A 141 -11.80 -13.02 -5.44
C GLY A 141 -10.31 -13.04 -5.80
N PRO A 142 -9.97 -13.14 -7.09
CA PRO A 142 -8.60 -13.03 -7.55
C PRO A 142 -8.08 -11.59 -7.34
N GLU A 143 -6.81 -11.43 -6.94
CA GLU A 143 -6.18 -10.11 -6.75
C GLU A 143 -6.20 -9.24 -8.02
N ALA A 144 -6.20 -9.87 -9.18
CA ALA A 144 -6.35 -9.21 -10.48
C ALA A 144 -6.88 -10.22 -11.50
N ALA A 145 -7.39 -9.75 -12.62
CA ALA A 145 -7.83 -10.61 -13.72
C ALA A 145 -6.74 -11.60 -14.15
N GLY A 146 -7.03 -12.90 -14.06
CA GLY A 146 -6.11 -13.99 -14.36
C GLY A 146 -5.08 -14.31 -13.28
N SER A 147 -5.10 -13.62 -12.12
CA SER A 147 -4.26 -13.96 -10.98
C SER A 147 -4.70 -15.30 -10.37
N LYS A 148 -3.69 -16.10 -9.96
CA LYS A 148 -3.92 -17.27 -9.11
C LYS A 148 -3.98 -16.94 -7.61
N ASN A 149 -3.63 -15.72 -7.24
CA ASN A 149 -3.73 -15.25 -5.86
C ASN A 149 -5.16 -14.87 -5.58
N MET A 150 -5.62 -15.21 -4.38
CA MET A 150 -6.98 -14.93 -3.93
C MET A 150 -6.94 -14.03 -2.70
N GLY A 151 -7.81 -13.02 -2.65
CA GLY A 151 -7.84 -12.03 -1.59
C GLY A 151 -9.23 -11.73 -1.06
N ILE A 152 -9.26 -11.04 0.08
CA ILE A 152 -10.43 -10.38 0.68
C ILE A 152 -10.03 -8.93 0.93
N TRP A 153 -10.83 -7.98 0.45
CA TRP A 153 -10.60 -6.55 0.66
C TRP A 153 -11.60 -5.98 1.65
N PHE A 154 -11.12 -5.06 2.47
CA PHE A 154 -11.94 -4.42 3.50
C PHE A 154 -11.33 -3.08 3.93
N HIS A 155 -12.13 -2.27 4.65
CA HIS A 155 -11.71 -0.98 5.13
C HIS A 155 -11.68 -0.91 6.65
N ASP A 156 -10.70 -0.15 7.17
CA ASP A 156 -10.73 0.25 8.57
C ASP A 156 -11.62 1.48 8.80
N PRO A 157 -11.85 1.90 10.06
CA PRO A 157 -12.72 3.04 10.36
C PRO A 157 -12.24 4.40 9.83
N ASP A 158 -10.98 4.51 9.46
CA ASP A 158 -10.39 5.71 8.85
C ASP A 158 -10.37 5.63 7.30
N GLY A 159 -10.88 4.53 6.72
CA GLY A 159 -11.02 4.30 5.30
C GLY A 159 -9.78 3.78 4.60
N TYR A 160 -8.75 3.35 5.33
CA TYR A 160 -7.62 2.66 4.71
C TYR A 160 -8.05 1.27 4.24
N ARG A 161 -7.63 0.94 3.02
CA ARG A 161 -7.93 -0.32 2.36
C ARG A 161 -6.93 -1.40 2.72
N TRP A 162 -7.42 -2.54 3.12
CA TRP A 162 -6.64 -3.70 3.56
C TRP A 162 -6.99 -4.91 2.74
N GLU A 163 -6.02 -5.82 2.64
CA GLU A 163 -6.21 -7.10 1.99
C GLU A 163 -5.67 -8.22 2.87
N LEU A 164 -6.38 -9.34 2.89
CA LEU A 164 -5.85 -10.63 3.30
C LEU A 164 -5.77 -11.51 2.06
N SER A 165 -4.59 -12.03 1.73
CA SER A 165 -4.39 -12.78 0.50
C SER A 165 -3.70 -14.12 0.68
N VAL A 166 -3.89 -15.00 -0.30
CA VAL A 166 -3.23 -16.30 -0.43
C VAL A 166 -2.59 -16.39 -1.79
N GLN A 167 -1.30 -16.69 -1.83
CA GLN A 167 -0.57 -16.87 -3.07
C GLN A 167 -0.88 -18.24 -3.68
N GLY A 168 -1.21 -18.27 -4.99
CA GLY A 168 -1.49 -19.51 -5.72
C GLY A 168 -2.72 -20.28 -5.21
N GLY A 169 -3.70 -19.59 -4.60
CA GLY A 169 -4.89 -20.21 -3.99
C GLY A 169 -6.05 -20.51 -4.95
N GLY A 170 -5.97 -20.06 -6.19
CA GLY A 170 -6.98 -20.24 -7.24
C GLY A 170 -6.71 -21.44 -8.14
#